data_179e35c1c430b3ebc06f9a53488c3e99
#
_entry.id   179e35c1c430b3ebc06f9a53488c3e99
#
_cell.length_a   1.000
_cell.length_b   1.000
_cell.length_c   1.000
_cell.angle_alpha   90.00
_cell.angle_beta   90.00
_cell.angle_gamma   90.00
#
_symmetry.space_group_name_H-M   'P 1'
#
loop_
_entity.id
_entity.type
_entity.pdbx_description
1 polymer ?
#
loop_
_entity_poly.entity_id
_entity_poly.type
_entity_poly.pdbx_seq_one_letter_code
_entity_poly.pdbx_strand_id
1 'polypeptide(L)'
;MPALARRNYRYELTAAFFLPFLLAVVDSAIIGVVVKNAYEGVVEDTLLNFVVAVITASAAFSNIVSFAWVRLSHRRDKVPFINGLQIAMIVLVGLIGFMPRSGAGMWALAACVLLARFCWAGFITIRSTIWRQNYSRPVRARVTGKLATVQVLTLALLGLGLGASMDADPQWFRVLLPGGCVISLVGVWAWSRIRLRGRASLLQQEAASSENGDAPSFNPAGMVRLLARDRLFAGYMACMFLLGLGNLMQTPLLVVLLRDEFKMEYMGGIQVTSSIPLAMMPVSIPLWARLLDRVHVIQFRRIHSWVFVIAAGITTLAMYSHTSALLWAAAVVQGLAFGGGALAWNLGHLDFAPAHRASEYMGVHVTLTGVRGLIAPFLSVGLYEALAERIDNASTWAFGACFATCGLGAIGFQVLARHKVRLDAASARPAETAPPTRVE
;
A
#
# COMPACT_ATOMS: atom_id res chain seq x y z
N MET A 1 21.59 -4.24 20.38
CA MET A 1 21.94 -3.47 19.17
C MET A 1 23.29 -2.78 19.36
N PRO A 2 24.21 -2.80 18.38
CA PRO A 2 25.44 -2.02 18.38
C PRO A 2 25.17 -0.50 18.51
N ALA A 3 26.16 0.27 18.98
CA ALA A 3 26.00 1.71 19.24
C ALA A 3 25.52 2.50 18.01
N LEU A 4 26.11 2.23 16.83
CA LEU A 4 25.72 2.84 15.57
C LEU A 4 24.25 2.54 15.21
N ALA A 5 23.81 1.27 15.36
CA ALA A 5 22.44 0.87 15.06
C ALA A 5 21.43 1.52 16.03
N ARG A 6 21.79 1.67 17.33
CA ARG A 6 20.96 2.40 18.31
C ARG A 6 20.85 3.89 17.97
N ARG A 7 21.95 4.51 17.53
CA ARG A 7 21.95 5.90 17.09
C ARG A 7 21.06 6.08 15.84
N ASN A 8 21.24 5.26 14.81
CA ASN A 8 20.42 5.29 13.60
C ASN A 8 18.94 5.09 13.93
N TYR A 9 18.62 4.14 14.80
CA TYR A 9 17.23 3.89 15.23
C TYR A 9 16.57 5.12 15.86
N ARG A 10 17.30 5.88 16.69
CA ARG A 10 16.76 7.13 17.28
C ARG A 10 16.42 8.15 16.20
N TYR A 11 17.30 8.37 15.23
CA TYR A 11 17.04 9.27 14.12
C TYR A 11 15.90 8.79 13.23
N GLU A 12 15.82 7.49 12.94
CA GLU A 12 14.71 6.91 12.19
C GLU A 12 13.38 7.02 12.93
N LEU A 13 13.39 6.89 14.28
CA LEU A 13 12.20 7.08 15.10
C LEU A 13 11.70 8.54 15.06
N THR A 14 12.64 9.50 15.18
CA THR A 14 12.33 10.92 14.99
C THR A 14 11.74 11.17 13.62
N ALA A 15 12.34 10.62 12.57
CA ALA A 15 11.83 10.75 11.22
C ALA A 15 10.46 10.07 11.04
N ALA A 16 10.23 8.91 11.65
CA ALA A 16 8.94 8.21 11.61
C ALA A 16 7.80 9.01 12.25
N PHE A 17 8.11 9.89 13.18
CA PHE A 17 7.15 10.81 13.79
C PHE A 17 6.91 12.07 12.94
N PHE A 18 7.97 12.69 12.39
CA PHE A 18 7.86 13.98 11.70
C PHE A 18 7.55 13.87 10.20
N LEU A 19 7.97 12.82 9.50
CA LEU A 19 7.67 12.64 8.07
C LEU A 19 6.16 12.44 7.77
N PRO A 20 5.33 11.86 8.64
CA PRO A 20 3.89 11.82 8.42
C PRO A 20 3.23 13.18 8.18
N PHE A 21 3.78 14.29 8.68
CA PHE A 21 3.27 15.64 8.38
C PHE A 21 3.31 15.97 6.88
N LEU A 22 4.28 15.43 6.17
CA LEU A 22 4.36 15.48 4.72
C LEU A 22 3.48 14.41 4.06
N LEU A 23 3.40 13.21 4.65
CA LEU A 23 2.73 12.06 4.09
C LEU A 23 1.20 12.13 4.18
N ALA A 24 0.64 12.82 5.16
CA ALA A 24 -0.81 13.00 5.30
C ALA A 24 -1.44 13.56 4.02
N VAL A 25 -0.71 14.42 3.33
CA VAL A 25 -1.14 15.01 2.05
C VAL A 25 -0.95 14.06 0.86
N VAL A 26 0.01 13.15 0.96
CA VAL A 26 0.33 12.20 -0.11
C VAL A 26 -0.42 10.87 0.08
N ASP A 27 -1.06 10.67 1.23
CA ASP A 27 -1.95 9.53 1.44
C ASP A 27 -3.17 9.63 0.50
N SER A 28 -3.34 8.64 -0.34
CA SER A 28 -4.32 8.67 -1.43
C SER A 28 -5.75 8.85 -0.95
N ALA A 29 -6.09 8.32 0.23
CA ALA A 29 -7.43 8.45 0.80
C ALA A 29 -7.65 9.87 1.35
N ILE A 30 -6.71 10.38 2.13
CA ILE A 30 -6.80 11.72 2.74
C ILE A 30 -6.88 12.79 1.66
N ILE A 31 -5.93 12.82 0.73
CA ILE A 31 -5.92 13.83 -0.34
C ILE A 31 -7.08 13.65 -1.31
N GLY A 32 -7.57 12.42 -1.51
CA GLY A 32 -8.78 12.16 -2.28
C GLY A 32 -10.00 12.86 -1.68
N VAL A 33 -10.21 12.72 -0.37
CA VAL A 33 -11.30 13.43 0.35
C VAL A 33 -11.13 14.94 0.26
N VAL A 34 -9.91 15.44 0.45
CA VAL A 34 -9.62 16.88 0.33
C VAL A 34 -9.97 17.41 -1.05
N VAL A 35 -9.57 16.72 -2.12
CA VAL A 35 -9.83 17.13 -3.51
C VAL A 35 -11.31 17.04 -3.83
N LYS A 36 -11.99 15.94 -3.47
CA LYS A 36 -13.43 15.75 -3.74
C LYS A 36 -14.25 16.90 -3.13
N ASN A 37 -13.98 17.24 -1.87
CA ASN A 37 -14.72 18.30 -1.18
C ASN A 37 -14.30 19.72 -1.62
N ALA A 38 -12.99 19.98 -1.83
CA ALA A 38 -12.50 21.31 -2.13
C ALA A 38 -12.86 21.80 -3.54
N TYR A 39 -13.04 20.88 -4.49
CA TYR A 39 -13.34 21.20 -5.90
C TYR A 39 -14.77 20.87 -6.32
N GLU A 40 -15.62 20.44 -5.39
CA GLU A 40 -17.07 20.31 -5.60
C GLU A 40 -17.66 21.63 -6.11
N GLY A 41 -18.46 21.57 -7.19
CA GLY A 41 -19.04 22.74 -7.84
C GLY A 41 -18.06 23.66 -8.59
N VAL A 42 -16.75 23.32 -8.62
CA VAL A 42 -15.73 24.09 -9.38
C VAL A 42 -15.53 23.51 -10.78
N VAL A 43 -15.68 22.18 -10.90
CA VAL A 43 -15.60 21.43 -12.15
C VAL A 43 -16.78 20.46 -12.22
N GLU A 44 -17.00 19.87 -13.40
CA GLU A 44 -17.99 18.83 -13.59
C GLU A 44 -17.69 17.62 -12.70
N ASP A 45 -18.72 17.03 -12.07
CA ASP A 45 -18.59 15.96 -11.10
C ASP A 45 -17.90 14.72 -11.69
N THR A 46 -18.21 14.33 -12.92
CA THR A 46 -17.55 13.22 -13.64
C THR A 46 -16.05 13.44 -13.75
N LEU A 47 -15.65 14.67 -14.11
CA LEU A 47 -14.23 15.05 -14.20
C LEU A 47 -13.56 15.00 -12.81
N LEU A 48 -14.23 15.52 -11.78
CA LEU A 48 -13.76 15.48 -10.39
C LEU A 48 -13.56 14.04 -9.90
N ASN A 49 -14.53 13.18 -10.15
CA ASN A 49 -14.48 11.76 -9.80
C ASN A 49 -13.33 11.04 -10.51
N PHE A 50 -13.11 11.36 -11.80
CA PHE A 50 -11.96 10.86 -12.55
C PHE A 50 -10.61 11.29 -11.92
N VAL A 51 -10.47 12.57 -11.53
CA VAL A 51 -9.25 13.05 -10.87
C VAL A 51 -9.03 12.39 -9.51
N VAL A 52 -10.09 12.14 -8.73
CA VAL A 52 -10.02 11.34 -7.49
C VAL A 52 -9.52 9.91 -7.80
N ALA A 53 -9.98 9.29 -8.89
CA ALA A 53 -9.48 7.99 -9.31
C ALA A 53 -7.99 8.03 -9.69
N VAL A 54 -7.53 9.07 -10.41
CA VAL A 54 -6.10 9.29 -10.73
C VAL A 54 -5.26 9.42 -9.46
N ILE A 55 -5.70 10.23 -8.50
CA ILE A 55 -5.01 10.44 -7.23
C ILE A 55 -4.92 9.14 -6.44
N THR A 56 -6.00 8.38 -6.35
CA THR A 56 -6.01 7.10 -5.63
C THR A 56 -5.18 6.02 -6.32
N ALA A 57 -5.08 6.05 -7.65
CA ALA A 57 -4.18 5.17 -8.41
C ALA A 57 -2.69 5.52 -8.25
N SER A 58 -2.36 6.73 -7.77
CA SER A 58 -0.98 7.24 -7.70
C SER A 58 -0.02 6.34 -6.93
N ALA A 59 -0.48 5.72 -5.83
CA ALA A 59 0.33 4.81 -5.03
C ALA A 59 0.71 3.54 -5.81
N ALA A 60 -0.21 3.00 -6.59
CA ALA A 60 0.00 1.81 -7.40
C ALA A 60 0.90 2.09 -8.61
N PHE A 61 0.67 3.21 -9.30
CA PHE A 61 1.54 3.68 -10.37
C PHE A 61 2.98 3.84 -9.89
N SER A 62 3.17 4.45 -8.72
CA SER A 62 4.48 4.65 -8.12
C SER A 62 5.18 3.31 -7.79
N ASN A 63 4.43 2.27 -7.42
CA ASN A 63 4.98 0.93 -7.20
C ASN A 63 5.46 0.27 -8.51
N ILE A 64 4.72 0.41 -9.61
CA ILE A 64 5.13 -0.13 -10.93
C ILE A 64 6.47 0.47 -11.35
N VAL A 65 6.62 1.78 -11.24
CA VAL A 65 7.84 2.49 -11.67
C VAL A 65 8.95 2.51 -10.63
N SER A 66 8.77 1.86 -9.48
CA SER A 66 9.75 1.86 -8.37
C SER A 66 11.12 1.27 -8.76
N PHE A 67 11.16 0.38 -9.78
CA PHE A 67 12.42 -0.14 -10.33
C PHE A 67 13.33 0.98 -10.87
N ALA A 68 12.75 2.08 -11.38
CA ALA A 68 13.54 3.22 -11.83
C ALA A 68 14.41 3.79 -10.70
N TRP A 69 13.90 3.82 -9.47
CA TRP A 69 14.64 4.29 -8.31
C TRP A 69 15.78 3.37 -7.91
N VAL A 70 15.63 2.06 -8.08
CA VAL A 70 16.71 1.08 -7.88
C VAL A 70 17.86 1.42 -8.83
N ARG A 71 17.54 1.61 -10.11
CA ARG A 71 18.52 1.97 -11.15
C ARG A 71 19.16 3.35 -10.91
N LEU A 72 18.33 4.37 -10.62
CA LEU A 72 18.81 5.74 -10.39
C LEU A 72 19.67 5.87 -9.13
N SER A 73 19.40 5.07 -8.08
CA SER A 73 20.19 5.07 -6.85
C SER A 73 21.40 4.15 -6.91
N HIS A 74 21.54 3.33 -7.94
CA HIS A 74 22.68 2.43 -8.11
C HIS A 74 23.97 3.21 -8.22
N ARG A 75 25.04 2.76 -7.55
CA ARG A 75 26.35 3.45 -7.43
C ARG A 75 26.28 4.86 -6.81
N ARG A 76 25.18 5.24 -6.17
CA ARG A 76 25.06 6.53 -5.46
C ARG A 76 24.95 6.30 -3.95
N ASP A 77 25.36 7.29 -3.18
CA ASP A 77 25.15 7.28 -1.74
C ASP A 77 23.66 7.34 -1.42
N LYS A 78 23.20 6.31 -0.69
CA LYS A 78 21.75 6.12 -0.44
C LYS A 78 21.15 7.20 0.45
N VAL A 79 21.90 7.70 1.46
CA VAL A 79 21.37 8.67 2.43
C VAL A 79 21.15 10.06 1.80
N PRO A 80 22.15 10.68 1.14
CA PRO A 80 21.93 11.95 0.41
C PRO A 80 20.87 11.81 -0.68
N PHE A 81 20.82 10.67 -1.38
CA PHE A 81 19.82 10.44 -2.44
C PHE A 81 18.39 10.46 -1.86
N ILE A 82 18.15 9.75 -0.75
CA ILE A 82 16.88 9.78 -0.03
C ILE A 82 16.52 11.20 0.43
N ASN A 83 17.47 11.95 0.96
CA ASN A 83 17.21 13.33 1.40
C ASN A 83 16.80 14.23 0.23
N GLY A 84 17.40 14.04 -0.95
CA GLY A 84 16.98 14.74 -2.16
C GLY A 84 15.53 14.45 -2.54
N LEU A 85 15.09 13.18 -2.44
CA LEU A 85 13.69 12.80 -2.69
C LEU A 85 12.73 13.41 -1.66
N GLN A 86 13.11 13.46 -0.38
CA GLN A 86 12.28 14.07 0.67
C GLN A 86 12.14 15.59 0.45
N ILE A 87 13.22 16.28 0.07
CA ILE A 87 13.16 17.71 -0.26
C ILE A 87 12.29 17.95 -1.47
N ALA A 88 12.41 17.14 -2.54
CA ALA A 88 11.53 17.22 -3.70
C ALA A 88 10.05 17.04 -3.31
N MET A 89 9.73 16.10 -2.40
CA MET A 89 8.38 15.94 -1.87
C MET A 89 7.92 17.18 -1.10
N ILE A 90 8.76 17.78 -0.27
CA ILE A 90 8.44 19.01 0.49
C ILE A 90 8.06 20.13 -0.46
N VAL A 91 8.82 20.33 -1.54
CA VAL A 91 8.51 21.33 -2.55
C VAL A 91 7.19 21.04 -3.24
N LEU A 92 6.98 19.81 -3.70
CA LEU A 92 5.75 19.41 -4.40
C LEU A 92 4.50 19.54 -3.51
N VAL A 93 4.58 19.07 -2.26
CA VAL A 93 3.46 19.18 -1.30
C VAL A 93 3.23 20.62 -0.88
N GLY A 94 4.30 21.39 -0.66
CA GLY A 94 4.20 22.81 -0.35
C GLY A 94 3.48 23.60 -1.46
N LEU A 95 3.76 23.29 -2.73
CA LEU A 95 3.09 23.90 -3.87
C LEU A 95 1.58 23.63 -3.89
N ILE A 96 1.11 22.48 -3.39
CA ILE A 96 -0.32 22.15 -3.33
C ILE A 96 -1.10 23.22 -2.55
N GLY A 97 -0.54 23.75 -1.45
CA GLY A 97 -1.17 24.79 -0.65
C GLY A 97 -1.45 26.11 -1.40
N PHE A 98 -0.77 26.34 -2.52
CA PHE A 98 -0.92 27.55 -3.33
C PHE A 98 -1.76 27.33 -4.61
N MET A 99 -2.27 26.10 -4.84
CA MET A 99 -3.05 25.82 -6.05
C MET A 99 -4.41 26.55 -6.02
N PRO A 100 -4.81 27.21 -7.13
CA PRO A 100 -6.10 27.87 -7.22
C PRO A 100 -7.24 26.85 -7.28
N ARG A 101 -8.42 27.25 -6.80
CA ARG A 101 -9.65 26.47 -6.93
C ARG A 101 -10.23 26.63 -8.34
N SER A 102 -9.60 25.99 -9.30
CA SER A 102 -9.98 25.97 -10.72
C SER A 102 -9.65 24.62 -11.33
N GLY A 103 -10.16 24.31 -12.50
CA GLY A 103 -9.86 23.05 -13.20
C GLY A 103 -8.35 22.89 -13.45
N ALA A 104 -7.65 23.94 -13.86
CA ALA A 104 -6.19 23.91 -14.03
C ALA A 104 -5.46 23.66 -12.69
N GLY A 105 -5.91 24.31 -11.60
CA GLY A 105 -5.35 24.09 -10.26
C GLY A 105 -5.57 22.68 -9.74
N MET A 106 -6.71 22.07 -10.01
CA MET A 106 -7.00 20.66 -9.68
C MET A 106 -6.02 19.72 -10.39
N TRP A 107 -5.77 19.88 -11.68
CA TRP A 107 -4.80 19.08 -12.42
C TRP A 107 -3.36 19.30 -11.95
N ALA A 108 -2.99 20.54 -11.65
CA ALA A 108 -1.68 20.85 -11.08
C ALA A 108 -1.49 20.19 -9.71
N LEU A 109 -2.52 20.20 -8.85
CA LEU A 109 -2.53 19.49 -7.58
C LEU A 109 -2.34 17.99 -7.80
N ALA A 110 -3.13 17.38 -8.69
CA ALA A 110 -3.02 15.96 -9.00
C ALA A 110 -1.61 15.57 -9.49
N ALA A 111 -1.02 16.40 -10.35
CA ALA A 111 0.36 16.21 -10.81
C ALA A 111 1.38 16.29 -9.66
N CYS A 112 1.24 17.26 -8.75
CA CYS A 112 2.09 17.34 -7.55
C CYS A 112 1.96 16.10 -6.66
N VAL A 113 0.75 15.59 -6.45
CA VAL A 113 0.51 14.35 -5.69
C VAL A 113 1.17 13.15 -6.37
N LEU A 114 0.99 12.97 -7.67
CA LEU A 114 1.60 11.89 -8.44
C LEU A 114 3.13 11.91 -8.33
N LEU A 115 3.75 13.07 -8.53
CA LEU A 115 5.20 13.24 -8.44
C LEU A 115 5.71 13.02 -7.00
N ALA A 116 5.00 13.52 -5.98
CA ALA A 116 5.35 13.30 -4.58
C ALA A 116 5.25 11.81 -4.22
N ARG A 117 4.20 11.10 -4.69
CA ARG A 117 4.07 9.64 -4.54
C ARG A 117 5.21 8.89 -5.22
N PHE A 118 5.63 9.33 -6.39
CA PHE A 118 6.77 8.74 -7.08
C PHE A 118 8.06 8.91 -6.28
N CYS A 119 8.33 10.09 -5.72
CA CYS A 119 9.46 10.33 -4.81
C CYS A 119 9.37 9.45 -3.54
N TRP A 120 8.16 9.30 -2.97
CA TRP A 120 7.93 8.45 -1.81
C TRP A 120 8.21 6.97 -2.10
N ALA A 121 7.82 6.46 -3.26
CA ALA A 121 8.16 5.10 -3.67
C ALA A 121 9.69 4.91 -3.75
N GLY A 122 10.43 5.91 -4.23
CA GLY A 122 11.89 5.92 -4.21
C GLY A 122 12.46 5.88 -2.80
N PHE A 123 11.93 6.69 -1.89
CA PHE A 123 12.29 6.67 -0.47
C PHE A 123 12.12 5.27 0.13
N ILE A 124 10.95 4.64 -0.01
CA ILE A 124 10.66 3.31 0.53
C ILE A 124 11.62 2.26 -0.05
N THR A 125 11.82 2.29 -1.37
CA THR A 125 12.66 1.32 -2.08
C THR A 125 14.10 1.38 -1.59
N ILE A 126 14.70 2.57 -1.53
CA ILE A 126 16.11 2.76 -1.15
C ILE A 126 16.31 2.56 0.35
N ARG A 127 15.34 2.96 1.18
CA ARG A 127 15.35 2.74 2.64
C ARG A 127 15.53 1.26 2.99
N SER A 128 14.96 0.35 2.21
CA SER A 128 15.09 -1.09 2.43
C SER A 128 16.56 -1.55 2.42
N THR A 129 17.38 -0.98 1.54
CA THR A 129 18.83 -1.23 1.47
C THR A 129 19.55 -0.71 2.72
N ILE A 130 19.19 0.49 3.20
CA ILE A 130 19.76 1.06 4.44
C ILE A 130 19.43 0.17 5.66
N TRP A 131 18.18 -0.30 5.75
CA TRP A 131 17.76 -1.21 6.83
C TRP A 131 18.50 -2.55 6.78
N ARG A 132 18.72 -3.09 5.58
CA ARG A 132 19.48 -4.33 5.39
C ARG A 132 20.92 -4.21 5.90
N GLN A 133 21.57 -3.07 5.69
CA GLN A 133 22.95 -2.83 6.11
C GLN A 133 23.06 -2.49 7.60
N ASN A 134 22.12 -1.69 8.12
CA ASN A 134 22.22 -1.14 9.48
C ASN A 134 21.69 -2.10 10.55
N TYR A 135 20.75 -3.00 10.21
CA TYR A 135 20.10 -3.89 11.19
C TYR A 135 20.26 -5.36 10.82
N SER A 136 20.70 -6.16 11.78
CA SER A 136 20.74 -7.62 11.63
C SER A 136 19.34 -8.20 11.48
N ARG A 137 19.22 -9.35 10.80
CA ARG A 137 17.93 -9.98 10.49
C ARG A 137 16.98 -10.12 11.70
N PRO A 138 17.42 -10.59 12.91
CA PRO A 138 16.53 -10.76 14.07
C PRO A 138 16.01 -9.44 14.66
N VAL A 139 16.77 -8.34 14.49
CA VAL A 139 16.44 -7.02 15.06
C VAL A 139 15.62 -6.19 14.07
N ARG A 140 15.86 -6.39 12.76
CA ARG A 140 15.26 -5.59 11.69
C ARG A 140 13.74 -5.58 11.76
N ALA A 141 13.10 -6.75 11.84
CA ALA A 141 11.64 -6.85 11.89
C ALA A 141 11.05 -6.06 13.08
N ARG A 142 11.70 -6.16 14.27
CA ARG A 142 11.25 -5.40 15.46
C ARG A 142 11.41 -3.89 15.29
N VAL A 143 12.52 -3.44 14.70
CA VAL A 143 12.77 -2.02 14.45
C VAL A 143 11.78 -1.46 13.45
N THR A 144 11.66 -2.11 12.28
CA THR A 144 10.77 -1.65 11.21
C THR A 144 9.30 -1.67 11.63
N GLY A 145 8.89 -2.67 12.43
CA GLY A 145 7.54 -2.72 13.00
C GLY A 145 7.25 -1.53 13.92
N LYS A 146 8.19 -1.16 14.83
CA LYS A 146 8.01 0.00 15.70
C LYS A 146 7.97 1.32 14.91
N LEU A 147 8.83 1.47 13.90
CA LEU A 147 8.83 2.65 13.03
C LEU A 147 7.51 2.77 12.26
N ALA A 148 7.02 1.67 11.70
CA ALA A 148 5.73 1.64 11.02
C ALA A 148 4.56 1.98 11.95
N THR A 149 4.55 1.45 13.18
CA THR A 149 3.52 1.77 14.19
C THR A 149 3.48 3.26 14.49
N VAL A 150 4.64 3.90 14.77
CA VAL A 150 4.71 5.34 15.02
C VAL A 150 4.21 6.11 13.81
N GLN A 151 4.66 5.75 12.61
CA GLN A 151 4.29 6.43 11.37
C GLN A 151 2.77 6.36 11.11
N VAL A 152 2.14 5.18 11.22
CA VAL A 152 0.70 5.03 10.92
C VAL A 152 -0.18 5.69 11.97
N LEU A 153 0.20 5.64 13.26
CA LEU A 153 -0.54 6.33 14.32
C LEU A 153 -0.44 7.85 14.17
N THR A 154 0.76 8.37 13.88
CA THR A 154 0.93 9.81 13.62
C THR A 154 0.11 10.23 12.40
N LEU A 155 0.13 9.45 11.31
CA LEU A 155 -0.65 9.71 10.10
C LEU A 155 -2.16 9.73 10.38
N ALA A 156 -2.65 8.77 11.18
CA ALA A 156 -4.06 8.72 11.58
C ALA A 156 -4.48 9.98 12.35
N LEU A 157 -3.67 10.41 13.32
CA LEU A 157 -3.93 11.62 14.12
C LEU A 157 -3.87 12.89 13.27
N LEU A 158 -2.91 12.99 12.35
CA LEU A 158 -2.80 14.11 11.41
C LEU A 158 -3.99 14.17 10.45
N GLY A 159 -4.48 13.01 9.99
CA GLY A 159 -5.70 12.93 9.20
C GLY A 159 -6.90 13.51 9.94
N LEU A 160 -7.08 13.16 11.22
CA LEU A 160 -8.12 13.73 12.07
C LEU A 160 -7.97 15.24 12.24
N GLY A 161 -6.74 15.71 12.53
CA GLY A 161 -6.46 17.14 12.67
C GLY A 161 -6.73 17.93 11.39
N LEU A 162 -6.32 17.38 10.24
CA LEU A 162 -6.57 17.99 8.94
C LEU A 162 -8.07 18.06 8.64
N GLY A 163 -8.80 16.94 8.84
CA GLY A 163 -10.24 16.89 8.64
C GLY A 163 -10.98 17.91 9.47
N ALA A 164 -10.72 17.95 10.79
CA ALA A 164 -11.36 18.90 11.71
C ALA A 164 -11.07 20.37 11.35
N SER A 165 -9.83 20.67 10.95
CA SER A 165 -9.45 22.02 10.53
C SER A 165 -10.15 22.44 9.26
N MET A 166 -10.28 21.53 8.29
CA MET A 166 -10.94 21.82 7.01
C MET A 166 -12.46 21.87 7.11
N ASP A 167 -13.08 21.17 8.08
CA ASP A 167 -14.51 21.33 8.38
C ASP A 167 -14.79 22.72 8.96
N ALA A 168 -13.86 23.29 9.73
CA ALA A 168 -14.00 24.65 10.26
C ALA A 168 -13.82 25.73 9.17
N ASP A 169 -12.84 25.56 8.29
CA ASP A 169 -12.61 26.41 7.10
C ASP A 169 -11.87 25.61 6.02
N PRO A 170 -12.52 25.36 4.87
CA PRO A 170 -11.91 24.66 3.76
C PRO A 170 -10.59 25.25 3.24
N GLN A 171 -10.27 26.50 3.58
CA GLN A 171 -9.01 27.13 3.16
C GLN A 171 -7.81 26.75 4.06
N TRP A 172 -8.03 26.12 5.20
CA TRP A 172 -6.95 25.68 6.09
C TRP A 172 -5.90 24.80 5.41
N PHE A 173 -6.24 24.06 4.34
CA PHE A 173 -5.24 23.29 3.61
C PHE A 173 -4.07 24.17 3.11
N ARG A 174 -4.31 25.43 2.78
CA ARG A 174 -3.30 26.39 2.32
C ARG A 174 -2.26 26.75 3.36
N VAL A 175 -2.60 26.59 4.64
CA VAL A 175 -1.69 26.83 5.77
C VAL A 175 -1.13 25.50 6.30
N LEU A 176 -1.99 24.50 6.43
CA LEU A 176 -1.63 23.21 7.04
C LEU A 176 -0.63 22.44 6.18
N LEU A 177 -0.75 22.48 4.82
CA LEU A 177 0.17 21.77 3.95
C LEU A 177 1.58 22.36 3.96
N PRO A 178 1.78 23.67 3.71
CA PRO A 178 3.11 24.27 3.87
C PRO A 178 3.64 24.18 5.30
N GLY A 179 2.79 24.36 6.32
CA GLY A 179 3.16 24.17 7.73
C GLY A 179 3.65 22.77 8.04
N GLY A 180 2.94 21.74 7.54
CA GLY A 180 3.35 20.35 7.64
C GLY A 180 4.68 20.08 6.93
N CYS A 181 4.94 20.73 5.79
CA CYS A 181 6.22 20.66 5.10
C CYS A 181 7.36 21.22 5.97
N VAL A 182 7.16 22.36 6.63
CA VAL A 182 8.15 22.94 7.55
C VAL A 182 8.43 22.00 8.72
N ILE A 183 7.39 21.45 9.35
CA ILE A 183 7.54 20.48 10.45
C ILE A 183 8.29 19.22 9.99
N SER A 184 8.02 18.72 8.78
CA SER A 184 8.66 17.52 8.22
C SER A 184 10.16 17.71 7.93
N LEU A 185 10.68 18.95 7.85
CA LEU A 185 12.12 19.22 7.74
C LEU A 185 12.92 18.62 8.91
N VAL A 186 12.31 18.53 10.10
CA VAL A 186 12.92 17.83 11.25
C VAL A 186 13.15 16.34 10.93
N GLY A 187 12.20 15.71 10.25
CA GLY A 187 12.33 14.34 9.77
C GLY A 187 13.44 14.18 8.72
N VAL A 188 13.55 15.10 7.77
CA VAL A 188 14.62 15.13 6.77
C VAL A 188 15.98 15.32 7.42
N TRP A 189 16.08 16.27 8.37
CA TRP A 189 17.29 16.48 9.16
C TRP A 189 17.68 15.19 9.92
N ALA A 190 16.73 14.52 10.56
CA ALA A 190 16.99 13.27 11.25
C ALA A 190 17.53 12.20 10.27
N TRP A 191 16.95 12.06 9.08
CA TRP A 191 17.44 11.16 8.03
C TRP A 191 18.87 11.50 7.59
N SER A 192 19.22 12.77 7.46
CA SER A 192 20.58 13.21 7.07
C SER A 192 21.66 12.77 8.06
N ARG A 193 21.27 12.49 9.33
CA ARG A 193 22.19 12.04 10.40
C ARG A 193 22.41 10.52 10.42
N ILE A 194 21.67 9.76 9.61
CA ILE A 194 21.82 8.31 9.49
C ILE A 194 23.15 8.00 8.79
N ARG A 195 23.86 7.02 9.32
CA ARG A 195 25.12 6.52 8.74
C ARG A 195 24.91 5.11 8.21
N LEU A 196 25.22 4.91 6.95
CA LEU A 196 25.15 3.59 6.32
C LEU A 196 26.36 2.75 6.73
N ARG A 197 26.13 1.62 7.38
CA ARG A 197 27.17 0.65 7.71
C ARG A 197 27.69 0.00 6.43
N GLY A 198 29.02 -0.07 6.25
CA GLY A 198 29.63 -0.68 5.06
C GLY A 198 29.38 0.09 3.76
N ARG A 199 29.19 1.43 3.82
CA ARG A 199 28.94 2.29 2.66
C ARG A 199 29.93 2.07 1.52
N ALA A 200 31.23 2.07 1.81
CA ALA A 200 32.26 1.89 0.79
C ALA A 200 32.18 0.50 0.13
N SER A 201 32.03 -0.55 0.93
CA SER A 201 31.86 -1.91 0.43
C SER A 201 30.60 -2.06 -0.44
N LEU A 202 29.46 -1.44 -0.05
CA LEU A 202 28.25 -1.46 -0.88
C LEU A 202 28.47 -0.80 -2.24
N LEU A 203 29.11 0.37 -2.27
CA LEU A 203 29.40 1.09 -3.53
C LEU A 203 30.36 0.30 -4.42
N GLN A 204 31.37 -0.36 -3.85
CA GLN A 204 32.29 -1.24 -4.59
C GLN A 204 31.56 -2.46 -5.15
N GLN A 205 30.68 -3.10 -4.38
CA GLN A 205 29.87 -4.22 -4.85
C GLN A 205 28.94 -3.82 -5.99
N GLU A 206 28.29 -2.64 -5.88
CA GLU A 206 27.42 -2.12 -6.95
C GLU A 206 28.23 -1.75 -8.22
N ALA A 207 29.47 -1.27 -8.08
CA ALA A 207 30.35 -1.01 -9.21
C ALA A 207 30.74 -2.32 -9.92
N ALA A 208 31.18 -3.32 -9.17
CA ALA A 208 31.55 -4.63 -9.70
C ALA A 208 30.38 -5.35 -10.39
N SER A 209 29.16 -5.27 -9.80
CA SER A 209 27.98 -5.87 -10.44
C SER A 209 27.62 -5.19 -11.77
N SER A 210 27.87 -3.89 -11.91
CA SER A 210 27.67 -3.18 -13.18
C SER A 210 28.65 -3.61 -14.25
N GLU A 211 29.91 -3.85 -13.89
CA GLU A 211 30.95 -4.33 -14.80
C GLU A 211 30.67 -5.74 -15.29
N ASN A 212 30.06 -6.58 -14.44
CA ASN A 212 29.69 -7.96 -14.77
C ASN A 212 28.33 -8.08 -15.53
N GLY A 213 27.68 -6.96 -15.86
CA GLY A 213 26.36 -6.97 -16.53
C GLY A 213 25.17 -7.31 -15.64
N ASP A 214 25.36 -7.45 -14.32
CA ASP A 214 24.33 -7.78 -13.34
C ASP A 214 23.62 -6.53 -12.76
N ALA A 215 23.62 -5.43 -13.51
CA ALA A 215 22.92 -4.21 -13.09
C ALA A 215 21.41 -4.47 -12.96
N PRO A 216 20.73 -3.82 -11.98
CA PRO A 216 19.30 -4.01 -11.77
C PRO A 216 18.49 -3.72 -13.02
N SER A 217 17.76 -4.72 -13.54
CA SER A 217 16.90 -4.61 -14.70
C SER A 217 15.48 -5.09 -14.39
N PHE A 218 14.50 -4.48 -15.05
CA PHE A 218 13.12 -4.96 -15.03
C PHE A 218 12.97 -6.04 -16.12
N ASN A 219 12.59 -7.26 -15.72
CA ASN A 219 12.45 -8.38 -16.64
C ASN A 219 11.04 -8.98 -16.59
N PRO A 220 10.06 -8.43 -17.34
CA PRO A 220 8.70 -8.95 -17.38
C PRO A 220 8.61 -10.40 -17.88
N ALA A 221 9.43 -10.76 -18.86
CA ALA A 221 9.47 -12.14 -19.39
C ALA A 221 9.95 -13.16 -18.35
N GLY A 222 10.87 -12.75 -17.47
CA GLY A 222 11.30 -13.53 -16.31
C GLY A 222 10.17 -13.76 -15.31
N MET A 223 9.35 -12.73 -15.05
CA MET A 223 8.20 -12.84 -14.17
C MET A 223 7.15 -13.80 -14.71
N VAL A 224 6.81 -13.72 -15.99
CA VAL A 224 5.87 -14.64 -16.64
C VAL A 224 6.41 -16.08 -16.59
N ARG A 225 7.69 -16.29 -16.87
CA ARG A 225 8.32 -17.62 -16.78
C ARG A 225 8.29 -18.18 -15.36
N LEU A 226 8.47 -17.34 -14.34
CA LEU A 226 8.37 -17.75 -12.93
C LEU A 226 6.97 -18.26 -12.61
N LEU A 227 5.92 -17.49 -12.96
CA LEU A 227 4.53 -17.88 -12.75
C LEU A 227 4.17 -19.17 -13.51
N ALA A 228 4.69 -19.37 -14.72
CA ALA A 228 4.46 -20.58 -15.49
C ALA A 228 5.12 -21.83 -14.86
N ARG A 229 6.28 -21.67 -14.19
CA ARG A 229 7.01 -22.76 -13.52
C ARG A 229 6.46 -23.11 -12.16
N ASP A 230 6.11 -22.12 -11.36
CA ASP A 230 5.56 -22.29 -10.00
C ASP A 230 4.04 -22.06 -9.99
N ARG A 231 3.30 -23.12 -10.32
CA ARG A 231 1.84 -23.10 -10.41
C ARG A 231 1.14 -22.79 -9.07
N LEU A 232 1.75 -23.21 -7.95
CA LEU A 232 1.19 -22.92 -6.62
C LEU A 232 1.31 -21.43 -6.29
N PHE A 233 2.47 -20.83 -6.56
CA PHE A 233 2.67 -19.40 -6.44
C PHE A 233 1.80 -18.60 -7.42
N ALA A 234 1.65 -19.07 -8.67
CA ALA A 234 0.76 -18.45 -9.65
C ALA A 234 -0.69 -18.44 -9.18
N GLY A 235 -1.20 -19.56 -8.64
CA GLY A 235 -2.52 -19.64 -8.02
C GLY A 235 -2.67 -18.69 -6.84
N TYR A 236 -1.66 -18.60 -5.97
CA TYR A 236 -1.63 -17.65 -4.87
C TYR A 236 -1.70 -16.20 -5.39
N MET A 237 -0.93 -15.86 -6.40
CA MET A 237 -0.93 -14.51 -6.99
C MET A 237 -2.24 -14.17 -7.69
N ALA A 238 -2.91 -15.14 -8.35
CA ALA A 238 -4.23 -14.94 -8.94
C ALA A 238 -5.30 -14.63 -7.87
N CYS A 239 -5.32 -15.39 -6.77
CA CYS A 239 -6.23 -15.13 -5.63
C CYS A 239 -5.92 -13.77 -4.98
N MET A 240 -4.62 -13.42 -4.82
CA MET A 240 -4.18 -12.12 -4.33
C MET A 240 -4.56 -10.98 -5.25
N PHE A 241 -4.52 -11.22 -6.57
CA PHE A 241 -4.93 -10.21 -7.56
C PHE A 241 -6.41 -9.89 -7.43
N LEU A 242 -7.29 -10.90 -7.42
CA LEU A 242 -8.73 -10.71 -7.28
C LEU A 242 -9.12 -10.07 -5.95
N LEU A 243 -8.65 -10.63 -4.81
CA LEU A 243 -8.90 -10.05 -3.49
C LEU A 243 -8.46 -8.60 -3.41
N GLY A 244 -7.24 -8.33 -3.90
CA GLY A 244 -6.67 -7.00 -3.85
C GLY A 244 -7.29 -6.03 -4.86
N LEU A 245 -7.78 -6.50 -6.01
CA LEU A 245 -8.52 -5.69 -6.97
C LEU A 245 -9.80 -5.15 -6.32
N GLY A 246 -10.65 -6.05 -5.79
CA GLY A 246 -11.88 -5.66 -5.10
C GLY A 246 -11.63 -4.75 -3.89
N ASN A 247 -10.55 -4.99 -3.13
CA ASN A 247 -10.18 -4.11 -2.02
C ASN A 247 -9.72 -2.72 -2.49
N LEU A 248 -8.93 -2.62 -3.55
CA LEU A 248 -8.42 -1.34 -4.06
C LEU A 248 -9.49 -0.54 -4.81
N MET A 249 -10.52 -1.17 -5.32
CA MET A 249 -11.71 -0.53 -5.90
C MET A 249 -12.50 0.28 -4.87
N GLN A 250 -12.50 -0.14 -3.60
CA GLN A 250 -13.33 0.48 -2.56
C GLN A 250 -12.92 1.92 -2.23
N THR A 251 -11.61 2.20 -2.10
CA THR A 251 -11.13 3.51 -1.61
C THR A 251 -11.57 4.69 -2.49
N PRO A 252 -11.35 4.69 -3.83
CA PRO A 252 -11.75 5.81 -4.67
C PRO A 252 -13.26 5.97 -4.71
N LEU A 253 -13.99 4.86 -4.81
CA LEU A 253 -15.45 4.86 -4.80
C LEU A 253 -16.00 5.39 -3.48
N LEU A 254 -15.42 4.97 -2.35
CA LEU A 254 -15.82 5.43 -1.04
C LEU A 254 -15.58 6.94 -0.87
N VAL A 255 -14.44 7.46 -1.32
CA VAL A 255 -14.14 8.91 -1.30
C VAL A 255 -15.21 9.72 -2.05
N VAL A 256 -15.64 9.24 -3.20
CA VAL A 256 -16.70 9.89 -3.99
C VAL A 256 -18.03 9.85 -3.25
N LEU A 257 -18.48 8.65 -2.86
CA LEU A 257 -19.84 8.44 -2.33
C LEU A 257 -20.06 8.97 -0.91
N LEU A 258 -19.00 9.03 -0.09
CA LEU A 258 -19.09 9.67 1.22
C LEU A 258 -19.52 11.14 1.10
N ARG A 259 -19.06 11.83 0.07
CA ARG A 259 -19.49 13.21 -0.22
C ARG A 259 -20.83 13.26 -0.93
N ASP A 260 -21.00 12.49 -2.01
CA ASP A 260 -22.15 12.61 -2.91
C ASP A 260 -23.44 12.10 -2.27
N GLU A 261 -23.42 10.93 -1.60
CA GLU A 261 -24.61 10.31 -1.02
C GLU A 261 -24.78 10.56 0.48
N PHE A 262 -23.68 10.49 1.25
CA PHE A 262 -23.74 10.65 2.72
C PHE A 262 -23.52 12.08 3.17
N LYS A 263 -23.18 13.02 2.26
CA LYS A 263 -22.89 14.42 2.55
C LYS A 263 -21.86 14.61 3.67
N MET A 264 -20.92 13.66 3.79
CA MET A 264 -19.85 13.74 4.78
C MET A 264 -18.87 14.84 4.43
N GLU A 265 -18.54 15.65 5.43
CA GLU A 265 -17.49 16.65 5.38
C GLU A 265 -16.08 16.00 5.45
N TYR A 266 -15.04 16.81 5.48
CA TYR A 266 -13.64 16.33 5.44
C TYR A 266 -13.31 15.37 6.59
N MET A 267 -13.71 15.72 7.82
CA MET A 267 -13.44 14.92 9.02
C MET A 267 -14.03 13.52 8.89
N GLY A 268 -15.33 13.43 8.58
CA GLY A 268 -16.02 12.15 8.43
C GLY A 268 -15.43 11.30 7.31
N GLY A 269 -15.19 11.92 6.15
CA GLY A 269 -14.57 11.25 5.02
C GLY A 269 -13.18 10.69 5.34
N ILE A 270 -12.31 11.48 5.98
CA ILE A 270 -10.95 11.06 6.37
C ILE A 270 -10.98 9.99 7.47
N GLN A 271 -11.90 10.10 8.43
CA GLN A 271 -12.05 9.08 9.46
C GLN A 271 -12.36 7.72 8.84
N VAL A 272 -13.38 7.64 7.99
CA VAL A 272 -13.83 6.37 7.39
C VAL A 272 -12.79 5.81 6.43
N THR A 273 -12.18 6.65 5.60
CA THR A 273 -11.27 6.18 4.53
C THR A 273 -9.84 5.90 4.99
N SER A 274 -9.37 6.58 6.05
CA SER A 274 -7.95 6.56 6.43
C SER A 274 -7.72 6.41 7.93
N SER A 275 -8.16 7.36 8.76
CA SER A 275 -7.71 7.46 10.16
C SER A 275 -8.11 6.25 11.01
N ILE A 276 -9.35 5.78 10.90
CA ILE A 276 -9.83 4.59 11.63
C ILE A 276 -9.13 3.32 11.13
N PRO A 277 -9.08 3.02 9.82
CA PRO A 277 -8.33 1.87 9.33
C PRO A 277 -6.86 1.85 9.77
N LEU A 278 -6.16 2.99 9.69
CA LEU A 278 -4.76 3.10 10.12
C LEU A 278 -4.59 2.89 11.63
N ALA A 279 -5.49 3.44 12.46
CA ALA A 279 -5.45 3.27 13.91
C ALA A 279 -5.70 1.81 14.34
N MET A 280 -6.50 1.06 13.58
CA MET A 280 -6.80 -0.35 13.87
C MET A 280 -5.69 -1.33 13.44
N MET A 281 -4.81 -0.95 12.50
CA MET A 281 -3.72 -1.81 12.06
C MET A 281 -2.79 -2.28 13.20
N PRO A 282 -2.22 -1.40 14.05
CA PRO A 282 -1.36 -1.82 15.17
C PRO A 282 -2.04 -2.75 16.15
N VAL A 283 -3.37 -2.64 16.32
CA VAL A 283 -4.16 -3.53 17.18
C VAL A 283 -4.23 -4.94 16.61
N SER A 284 -4.42 -5.07 15.31
CA SER A 284 -4.63 -6.36 14.65
C SER A 284 -3.33 -7.09 14.27
N ILE A 285 -2.24 -6.37 14.00
CA ILE A 285 -0.95 -6.94 13.57
C ILE A 285 -0.46 -8.06 14.52
N PRO A 286 -0.45 -7.90 15.87
CA PRO A 286 0.03 -8.97 16.75
C PRO A 286 -0.78 -10.25 16.67
N LEU A 287 -2.09 -10.15 16.44
CA LEU A 287 -2.99 -11.30 16.30
C LEU A 287 -2.69 -12.05 15.00
N TRP A 288 -2.60 -11.31 13.90
CA TRP A 288 -2.29 -11.86 12.59
C TRP A 288 -0.88 -12.43 12.48
N ALA A 289 0.11 -11.80 13.13
CA ALA A 289 1.48 -12.30 13.17
C ALA A 289 1.55 -13.69 13.83
N ARG A 290 0.86 -13.89 14.97
CA ARG A 290 0.80 -15.20 15.65
C ARG A 290 0.20 -16.31 14.76
N LEU A 291 -0.76 -15.96 13.92
CA LEU A 291 -1.34 -16.92 12.98
C LEU A 291 -0.37 -17.21 11.83
N LEU A 292 0.22 -16.17 11.24
CA LEU A 292 1.15 -16.31 10.11
C LEU A 292 2.44 -17.07 10.49
N ASP A 293 2.91 -16.91 11.73
CA ASP A 293 4.07 -17.64 12.23
C ASP A 293 3.83 -19.17 12.38
N ARG A 294 2.56 -19.59 12.43
CA ARG A 294 2.20 -21.00 12.69
C ARG A 294 1.78 -21.76 11.43
N VAL A 295 1.37 -21.06 10.38
CA VAL A 295 0.80 -21.70 9.19
C VAL A 295 1.38 -21.10 7.91
N HIS A 296 1.38 -21.88 6.84
CA HIS A 296 1.75 -21.39 5.51
C HIS A 296 0.81 -20.26 5.07
N VAL A 297 1.32 -19.29 4.31
CA VAL A 297 0.57 -18.09 3.91
C VAL A 297 -0.76 -18.40 3.20
N ILE A 298 -0.87 -19.50 2.46
CA ILE A 298 -2.14 -19.93 1.84
C ILE A 298 -3.19 -20.23 2.92
N GLN A 299 -2.81 -20.95 4.01
CA GLN A 299 -3.73 -21.25 5.13
C GLN A 299 -4.07 -19.98 5.91
N PHE A 300 -3.10 -19.10 6.09
CA PHE A 300 -3.34 -17.77 6.65
C PHE A 300 -4.37 -16.99 5.83
N ARG A 301 -4.18 -16.90 4.51
CA ARG A 301 -5.09 -16.18 3.59
C ARG A 301 -6.47 -16.80 3.53
N ARG A 302 -6.58 -18.14 3.66
CA ARG A 302 -7.86 -18.83 3.73
C ARG A 302 -8.80 -18.26 4.82
N ILE A 303 -8.23 -17.81 5.95
CA ILE A 303 -8.97 -17.21 7.05
C ILE A 303 -9.05 -15.69 6.89
N HIS A 304 -7.89 -15.06 6.74
CA HIS A 304 -7.73 -13.61 6.74
C HIS A 304 -8.49 -12.89 5.61
N SER A 305 -8.57 -13.48 4.40
CA SER A 305 -9.24 -12.86 3.25
C SER A 305 -10.73 -12.56 3.50
N TRP A 306 -11.39 -13.34 4.35
CA TRP A 306 -12.79 -13.12 4.68
C TRP A 306 -13.03 -11.83 5.46
N VAL A 307 -12.03 -11.31 6.18
CA VAL A 307 -12.16 -10.02 6.89
C VAL A 307 -12.30 -8.87 5.88
N PHE A 308 -11.60 -8.94 4.73
CA PHE A 308 -11.81 -7.99 3.63
C PHE A 308 -13.19 -8.13 3.01
N VAL A 309 -13.69 -9.36 2.84
CA VAL A 309 -15.05 -9.62 2.31
C VAL A 309 -16.10 -9.07 3.26
N ILE A 310 -15.95 -9.28 4.57
CA ILE A 310 -16.87 -8.74 5.59
C ILE A 310 -16.87 -7.21 5.54
N ALA A 311 -15.69 -6.57 5.50
CA ALA A 311 -15.61 -5.11 5.39
C ALA A 311 -16.33 -4.59 4.15
N ALA A 312 -16.07 -5.19 2.98
CA ALA A 312 -16.74 -4.85 1.73
C ALA A 312 -18.26 -5.08 1.79
N GLY A 313 -18.69 -6.19 2.41
CA GLY A 313 -20.12 -6.50 2.60
C GLY A 313 -20.82 -5.48 3.51
N ILE A 314 -20.19 -5.07 4.63
CA ILE A 314 -20.73 -4.02 5.51
C ILE A 314 -20.83 -2.69 4.74
N THR A 315 -19.82 -2.33 3.93
CA THR A 315 -19.85 -1.12 3.12
C THR A 315 -20.97 -1.19 2.08
N THR A 316 -21.16 -2.34 1.40
CA THR A 316 -22.26 -2.54 0.46
C THR A 316 -23.62 -2.39 1.15
N LEU A 317 -23.77 -2.95 2.36
CA LEU A 317 -24.99 -2.81 3.16
C LEU A 317 -25.21 -1.36 3.60
N ALA A 318 -24.15 -0.60 3.90
CA ALA A 318 -24.24 0.83 4.22
C ALA A 318 -24.79 1.64 3.06
N MET A 319 -24.34 1.35 1.83
CA MET A 319 -24.87 1.99 0.61
C MET A 319 -26.34 1.64 0.39
N TYR A 320 -26.69 0.36 0.52
CA TYR A 320 -28.08 -0.09 0.34
C TYR A 320 -29.04 0.52 1.36
N SER A 321 -28.64 0.59 2.62
CA SER A 321 -29.48 1.10 3.72
C SER A 321 -29.35 2.60 4.00
N HIS A 322 -28.46 3.30 3.29
CA HIS A 322 -28.07 4.69 3.55
C HIS A 322 -27.71 4.96 5.02
N THR A 323 -27.10 3.96 5.69
CA THR A 323 -26.81 4.02 7.12
C THR A 323 -25.32 4.35 7.36
N SER A 324 -25.02 5.58 7.75
CA SER A 324 -23.65 6.04 7.99
C SER A 324 -22.93 5.28 9.11
N ALA A 325 -23.64 4.82 10.15
CA ALA A 325 -23.05 4.02 11.23
C ALA A 325 -22.34 2.74 10.74
N LEU A 326 -22.85 2.13 9.66
CA LEU A 326 -22.22 0.96 9.05
C LEU A 326 -20.88 1.29 8.38
N LEU A 327 -20.69 2.52 7.89
CA LEU A 327 -19.41 2.96 7.32
C LEU A 327 -18.29 3.00 8.37
N TRP A 328 -18.61 3.45 9.60
CA TRP A 328 -17.68 3.41 10.72
C TRP A 328 -17.32 1.98 11.11
N ALA A 329 -18.31 1.09 11.17
CA ALA A 329 -18.09 -0.33 11.43
C ALA A 329 -17.23 -0.97 10.33
N ALA A 330 -17.51 -0.66 9.06
CA ALA A 330 -16.71 -1.12 7.92
C ALA A 330 -15.26 -0.64 8.03
N ALA A 331 -15.03 0.64 8.40
CA ALA A 331 -13.69 1.21 8.56
C ALA A 331 -12.87 0.48 9.65
N VAL A 332 -13.49 0.11 10.77
CA VAL A 332 -12.86 -0.69 11.83
C VAL A 332 -12.46 -2.07 11.28
N VAL A 333 -13.38 -2.78 10.63
CA VAL A 333 -13.12 -4.12 10.08
C VAL A 333 -12.06 -4.05 8.97
N GLN A 334 -12.09 -3.02 8.14
CA GLN A 334 -11.09 -2.77 7.11
C GLN A 334 -9.69 -2.58 7.70
N GLY A 335 -9.57 -1.85 8.80
CA GLY A 335 -8.30 -1.67 9.52
C GLY A 335 -7.77 -2.97 10.11
N LEU A 336 -8.65 -3.81 10.66
CA LEU A 336 -8.28 -5.16 11.12
C LEU A 336 -7.77 -6.02 9.95
N ALA A 337 -8.39 -5.92 8.77
CA ALA A 337 -7.94 -6.59 7.56
C ALA A 337 -6.59 -6.05 7.07
N PHE A 338 -6.36 -4.74 7.11
CA PHE A 338 -5.10 -4.12 6.67
C PHE A 338 -3.90 -4.61 7.48
N GLY A 339 -4.03 -4.83 8.80
CA GLY A 339 -2.94 -5.33 9.63
C GLY A 339 -2.42 -6.69 9.18
N GLY A 340 -3.29 -7.65 8.93
CA GLY A 340 -2.93 -8.96 8.38
C GLY A 340 -2.53 -8.87 6.91
N GLY A 341 -3.17 -7.97 6.16
CA GLY A 341 -2.84 -7.67 4.77
C GLY A 341 -1.39 -7.23 4.60
N ALA A 342 -0.93 -6.30 5.43
CA ALA A 342 0.45 -5.80 5.43
C ALA A 342 1.48 -6.89 5.74
N LEU A 343 1.20 -7.78 6.71
CA LEU A 343 2.08 -8.91 7.03
C LEU A 343 2.21 -9.87 5.85
N ALA A 344 1.09 -10.33 5.31
CA ALA A 344 1.10 -11.28 4.21
C ALA A 344 1.61 -10.67 2.89
N TRP A 345 1.49 -9.36 2.70
CA TRP A 345 2.09 -8.65 1.57
C TRP A 345 3.62 -8.64 1.67
N ASN A 346 4.16 -8.38 2.86
CA ASN A 346 5.61 -8.30 3.06
C ASN A 346 6.29 -9.67 3.15
N LEU A 347 5.61 -10.70 3.65
CA LEU A 347 6.22 -11.98 4.02
C LEU A 347 5.70 -13.16 3.19
N GLY A 348 4.50 -13.07 2.63
CA GLY A 348 3.81 -14.22 2.04
C GLY A 348 4.53 -14.87 0.84
N HIS A 349 5.31 -14.10 0.08
CA HIS A 349 6.11 -14.63 -1.02
C HIS A 349 7.26 -15.54 -0.54
N LEU A 350 7.71 -15.38 0.70
CA LEU A 350 8.83 -16.15 1.26
C LEU A 350 8.47 -17.63 1.49
N ASP A 351 7.19 -17.97 1.61
CA ASP A 351 6.74 -19.36 1.76
C ASP A 351 6.83 -20.18 0.46
N PHE A 352 7.02 -19.49 -0.68
CA PHE A 352 7.20 -20.13 -1.99
C PHE A 352 8.63 -20.03 -2.47
N ALA A 353 9.31 -18.94 -2.13
CA ALA A 353 10.59 -18.60 -2.71
C ALA A 353 11.76 -19.33 -2.05
N PRO A 354 12.62 -20.04 -2.82
CA PRO A 354 13.96 -20.41 -2.36
C PRO A 354 14.72 -19.15 -1.90
N ALA A 355 15.56 -19.29 -0.87
CA ALA A 355 16.21 -18.14 -0.22
C ALA A 355 16.98 -17.22 -1.20
N HIS A 356 17.61 -17.79 -2.22
CA HIS A 356 18.37 -17.05 -3.25
C HIS A 356 17.49 -16.37 -4.31
N ARG A 357 16.19 -16.74 -4.41
CA ARG A 357 15.25 -16.20 -5.41
C ARG A 357 14.12 -15.35 -4.79
N ALA A 358 14.16 -15.07 -3.49
CA ALA A 358 13.10 -14.34 -2.80
C ALA A 358 12.79 -12.96 -3.43
N SER A 359 13.79 -12.28 -3.95
CA SER A 359 13.63 -10.99 -4.65
C SER A 359 12.85 -11.10 -5.96
N GLU A 360 12.97 -12.21 -6.69
CA GLU A 360 12.22 -12.46 -7.95
C GLU A 360 10.73 -12.63 -7.64
N TYR A 361 10.39 -13.44 -6.61
CA TYR A 361 9.02 -13.65 -6.17
C TYR A 361 8.38 -12.35 -5.64
N MET A 362 9.14 -11.56 -4.87
CA MET A 362 8.68 -10.23 -4.43
C MET A 362 8.48 -9.28 -5.61
N GLY A 363 9.34 -9.32 -6.61
CA GLY A 363 9.20 -8.52 -7.84
C GLY A 363 7.88 -8.79 -8.57
N VAL A 364 7.51 -10.06 -8.74
CA VAL A 364 6.20 -10.44 -9.31
C VAL A 364 5.06 -9.90 -8.46
N HIS A 365 5.13 -10.06 -7.14
CA HIS A 365 4.09 -9.61 -6.21
C HIS A 365 3.87 -8.07 -6.29
N VAL A 366 4.95 -7.29 -6.25
CA VAL A 366 4.87 -5.81 -6.31
C VAL A 366 4.32 -5.36 -7.66
N THR A 367 4.78 -5.95 -8.76
CA THR A 367 4.31 -5.61 -10.10
C THR A 367 2.82 -5.88 -10.27
N LEU A 368 2.34 -7.08 -9.89
CA LEU A 368 0.91 -7.40 -9.96
C LEU A 368 0.08 -6.53 -9.01
N THR A 369 0.63 -6.16 -7.85
CA THR A 369 -0.01 -5.19 -6.96
C THR A 369 -0.14 -3.82 -7.61
N GLY A 370 0.89 -3.37 -8.31
CA GLY A 370 0.87 -2.12 -9.06
C GLY A 370 -0.17 -2.15 -10.19
N VAL A 371 -0.19 -3.21 -11.00
CA VAL A 371 -1.14 -3.37 -12.12
C VAL A 371 -2.60 -3.30 -11.63
N ARG A 372 -2.96 -4.11 -10.62
CA ARG A 372 -4.34 -4.09 -10.10
C ARG A 372 -4.71 -2.74 -9.47
N GLY A 373 -3.76 -2.10 -8.78
CA GLY A 373 -4.00 -0.82 -8.14
C GLY A 373 -4.05 0.35 -9.13
N LEU A 374 -3.47 0.19 -10.32
CA LEU A 374 -3.66 1.14 -11.41
C LEU A 374 -5.05 1.00 -12.03
N ILE A 375 -5.54 -0.23 -12.20
CA ILE A 375 -6.83 -0.52 -12.84
C ILE A 375 -8.01 -0.27 -11.90
N ALA A 376 -7.90 -0.64 -10.63
CA ALA A 376 -8.99 -0.66 -9.67
C ALA A 376 -9.74 0.67 -9.51
N PRO A 377 -9.09 1.84 -9.37
CA PRO A 377 -9.78 3.11 -9.21
C PRO A 377 -10.66 3.48 -10.41
N PHE A 378 -10.13 3.29 -11.61
CA PHE A 378 -10.88 3.61 -12.84
C PHE A 378 -12.03 2.62 -13.08
N LEU A 379 -11.80 1.33 -12.76
CA LEU A 379 -12.85 0.31 -12.88
C LEU A 379 -14.00 0.59 -11.93
N SER A 380 -13.74 0.98 -10.67
CA SER A 380 -14.79 1.21 -9.70
C SER A 380 -15.55 2.52 -9.93
N VAL A 381 -14.85 3.61 -10.16
CA VAL A 381 -15.48 4.92 -10.43
C VAL A 381 -16.18 4.89 -11.78
N GLY A 382 -15.55 4.35 -12.83
CA GLY A 382 -16.17 4.21 -14.14
C GLY A 382 -17.41 3.30 -14.14
N LEU A 383 -17.40 2.22 -13.34
CA LEU A 383 -18.59 1.38 -13.15
C LEU A 383 -19.70 2.16 -12.45
N TYR A 384 -19.39 2.92 -11.41
CA TYR A 384 -20.36 3.75 -10.70
C TYR A 384 -20.99 4.79 -11.64
N GLU A 385 -20.18 5.56 -12.36
CA GLU A 385 -20.66 6.58 -13.31
C GLU A 385 -21.57 5.98 -14.40
N ALA A 386 -21.15 4.86 -14.97
CA ALA A 386 -21.95 4.17 -16.00
C ALA A 386 -23.29 3.61 -15.47
N LEU A 387 -23.37 3.26 -14.19
CA LEU A 387 -24.58 2.79 -13.53
C LEU A 387 -25.47 3.95 -13.05
N ALA A 388 -24.86 5.05 -12.58
CA ALA A 388 -25.57 6.20 -12.04
C ALA A 388 -26.52 6.85 -13.06
N GLU A 389 -26.18 6.76 -14.35
CA GLU A 389 -27.04 7.23 -15.44
C GLU A 389 -28.24 6.32 -15.73
N ARG A 390 -28.28 5.10 -15.17
CA ARG A 390 -29.23 4.04 -15.59
C ARG A 390 -30.08 3.45 -14.47
N ILE A 391 -29.57 3.47 -13.23
CA ILE A 391 -30.22 2.82 -12.09
C ILE A 391 -30.08 3.64 -10.80
N ASP A 392 -31.14 3.67 -9.99
CA ASP A 392 -31.23 4.48 -8.77
C ASP A 392 -30.24 4.06 -7.65
N ASN A 393 -29.83 2.79 -7.60
CA ASN A 393 -28.96 2.26 -6.55
C ASN A 393 -27.55 1.94 -7.08
N ALA A 394 -26.99 2.81 -7.93
CA ALA A 394 -25.70 2.60 -8.59
C ALA A 394 -24.55 2.35 -7.59
N SER A 395 -24.52 3.06 -6.47
CA SER A 395 -23.51 2.90 -5.40
C SER A 395 -23.54 1.49 -4.80
N THR A 396 -24.73 0.97 -4.51
CA THR A 396 -24.91 -0.40 -3.99
C THR A 396 -24.36 -1.44 -4.96
N TRP A 397 -24.64 -1.31 -6.25
CA TRP A 397 -24.13 -2.23 -7.26
C TRP A 397 -22.62 -2.11 -7.47
N ALA A 398 -22.09 -0.90 -7.47
CA ALA A 398 -20.66 -0.67 -7.59
C ALA A 398 -19.87 -1.26 -6.40
N PHE A 399 -20.35 -1.07 -5.16
CA PHE A 399 -19.80 -1.75 -3.99
C PHE A 399 -20.07 -3.25 -3.96
N GLY A 400 -21.21 -3.69 -4.48
CA GLY A 400 -21.52 -5.11 -4.71
C GLY A 400 -20.48 -5.78 -5.61
N ALA A 401 -20.02 -5.09 -6.66
CA ALA A 401 -18.92 -5.57 -7.51
C ALA A 401 -17.59 -5.67 -6.75
N CYS A 402 -17.28 -4.71 -5.87
CA CYS A 402 -16.10 -4.77 -4.97
C CYS A 402 -16.20 -5.99 -4.03
N PHE A 403 -17.34 -6.17 -3.40
CA PHE A 403 -17.64 -7.31 -2.51
C PHE A 403 -17.50 -8.65 -3.23
N ALA A 404 -18.13 -8.78 -4.41
CA ALA A 404 -18.07 -10.01 -5.23
C ALA A 404 -16.62 -10.32 -5.65
N THR A 405 -15.85 -9.31 -6.07
CA THR A 405 -14.45 -9.48 -6.49
C THR A 405 -13.57 -9.90 -5.31
N CYS A 406 -13.75 -9.29 -4.13
CA CYS A 406 -13.09 -9.75 -2.89
C CYS A 406 -13.50 -11.19 -2.53
N GLY A 407 -14.80 -11.52 -2.66
CA GLY A 407 -15.35 -12.84 -2.41
C GLY A 407 -14.74 -13.92 -3.30
N LEU A 408 -14.62 -13.65 -4.61
CA LEU A 408 -13.97 -14.54 -5.57
C LEU A 408 -12.50 -14.82 -5.17
N GLY A 409 -11.76 -13.79 -4.74
CA GLY A 409 -10.41 -13.95 -4.22
C GLY A 409 -10.36 -14.83 -2.96
N ALA A 410 -11.28 -14.62 -2.02
CA ALA A 410 -11.37 -15.40 -0.78
C ALA A 410 -11.77 -16.86 -1.04
N ILE A 411 -12.73 -17.11 -1.93
CA ILE A 411 -13.11 -18.46 -2.38
C ILE A 411 -11.91 -19.12 -3.07
N GLY A 412 -11.20 -18.39 -3.92
CA GLY A 412 -9.96 -18.89 -4.55
C GLY A 412 -8.94 -19.38 -3.52
N PHE A 413 -8.75 -18.66 -2.40
CA PHE A 413 -7.89 -19.12 -1.31
C PHE A 413 -8.42 -20.37 -0.59
N GLN A 414 -9.74 -20.57 -0.47
CA GLN A 414 -10.30 -21.82 0.07
C GLN A 414 -9.97 -23.01 -0.85
N VAL A 415 -10.14 -22.83 -2.17
CA VAL A 415 -9.83 -23.87 -3.16
C VAL A 415 -8.32 -24.17 -3.16
N LEU A 416 -7.48 -23.14 -3.18
CA LEU A 416 -6.03 -23.28 -3.21
C LEU A 416 -5.50 -23.95 -1.92
N ALA A 417 -6.08 -23.65 -0.77
CA ALA A 417 -5.71 -24.29 0.50
C ALA A 417 -6.04 -25.77 0.51
N ARG A 418 -7.21 -26.17 -0.04
CA ARG A 418 -7.57 -27.58 -0.20
C ARG A 418 -6.63 -28.30 -1.17
N HIS A 419 -6.26 -27.64 -2.27
CA HIS A 419 -5.31 -28.19 -3.23
C HIS A 419 -3.94 -28.41 -2.61
N LYS A 420 -3.42 -27.44 -1.86
CA LYS A 420 -2.14 -27.57 -1.15
C LYS A 420 -2.14 -28.75 -0.17
N VAL A 421 -3.19 -28.92 0.63
CA VAL A 421 -3.29 -30.07 1.55
C VAL A 421 -3.23 -31.40 0.80
N ARG A 422 -3.87 -31.50 -0.38
CA ARG A 422 -3.80 -32.70 -1.22
C ARG A 422 -2.40 -32.96 -1.76
N LEU A 423 -1.68 -31.92 -2.18
CA LEU A 423 -0.30 -32.03 -2.67
C LEU A 423 0.63 -32.49 -1.54
N ASP A 424 0.48 -31.91 -0.33
CA ASP A 424 1.28 -32.28 0.83
C ASP A 424 1.03 -33.75 1.24
N ALA A 425 -0.23 -34.19 1.19
CA ALA A 425 -0.60 -35.58 1.47
C ALA A 425 -0.08 -36.58 0.40
N ALA A 426 -0.06 -36.18 -0.86
CA ALA A 426 0.50 -37.01 -1.94
C ALA A 426 2.02 -37.16 -1.82
N SER A 427 2.73 -36.10 -1.45
CA SER A 427 4.18 -36.12 -1.25
C SER A 427 4.61 -36.83 0.05
N ALA A 428 3.70 -36.99 1.02
CA ALA A 428 3.95 -37.72 2.28
C ALA A 428 3.72 -39.25 2.16
N ARG A 429 3.14 -39.76 1.06
CA ARG A 429 3.01 -41.19 0.83
C ARG A 429 4.38 -41.78 0.49
N PRO A 430 4.87 -42.80 1.22
CA PRO A 430 6.09 -43.50 0.83
C PRO A 430 5.91 -44.06 -0.60
N ALA A 431 6.96 -43.99 -1.40
CA ALA A 431 6.99 -44.69 -2.68
C ALA A 431 6.65 -46.16 -2.40
N GLU A 432 5.51 -46.62 -2.91
CA GLU A 432 5.11 -48.02 -2.83
C GLU A 432 6.31 -48.86 -3.27
N THR A 433 6.85 -49.66 -2.38
CA THR A 433 7.99 -50.54 -2.64
C THR A 433 7.71 -51.32 -3.92
N ALA A 434 8.55 -51.15 -4.92
CA ALA A 434 8.53 -51.98 -6.12
C ALA A 434 8.55 -53.46 -5.66
N PRO A 435 7.72 -54.34 -6.25
CA PRO A 435 7.71 -55.73 -5.88
C PRO A 435 9.12 -56.32 -6.08
N PRO A 436 9.59 -57.18 -5.18
CA PRO A 436 10.92 -57.77 -5.27
C PRO A 436 11.05 -58.45 -6.64
N THR A 437 12.03 -58.04 -7.41
CA THR A 437 12.45 -58.76 -8.63
C THR A 437 12.76 -60.18 -8.22
N ARG A 438 11.96 -61.15 -8.71
CA ARG A 438 12.31 -62.58 -8.65
C ARG A 438 13.58 -62.75 -9.46
N VAL A 439 14.63 -63.11 -8.73
CA VAL A 439 15.84 -63.66 -9.32
C VAL A 439 15.51 -65.14 -9.58
N GLU A 440 15.42 -65.55 -10.84
CA GLU A 440 15.54 -66.95 -11.29
C GLU A 440 17.00 -67.32 -11.49
#